data_47ade1ec72ed6b9196a3df2ad918600a
#
_entry.id   47ade1ec72ed6b9196a3df2ad918600a
#
_cell.length_a   1.000
_cell.length_b   1.000
_cell.length_c   1.000
_cell.angle_alpha   90.00
_cell.angle_beta   90.00
_cell.angle_gamma   90.00
#
_symmetry.space_group_name_H-M   'P 1'
#
loop_
_entity.id
_entity.type
_entity.pdbx_description
1 polymer ?
#
loop_
_entity_poly.entity_id
_entity_poly.type
_entity_poly.pdbx_seq_one_letter_code
_entity_poly.pdbx_strand_id
1 'polypeptide(L)'
;PEIWEQAQKASAKGKATHGYEKISDIMVDLNPLTGKLYLEALEMTRVAREAYVLLGGKYPHPETIIPGGVTTTITTTTFNEFYLKISAFFDYSKKCIAIWDDVFDFFYECDPRYKDVGRIPATMVDFGQWDHEDFYDATYENCNEWGEKRWSTPGIAAINAPAPRIAIPPITQGVLRPPVSERNPQFG
;
A
#
# COMPACT_ATOMS: atom_id res chain seq x y z
N PRO A 1 -1.33 -13.91 30.07
CA PRO A 1 -2.64 -14.47 30.45
C PRO A 1 -3.77 -13.45 30.30
N GLU A 2 -3.63 -12.27 30.89
CA GLU A 2 -4.71 -11.26 30.92
C GLU A 2 -5.16 -10.78 29.54
N ILE A 3 -4.24 -10.46 28.63
CA ILE A 3 -4.59 -10.00 27.27
C ILE A 3 -5.33 -11.10 26.51
N TRP A 4 -4.93 -12.36 26.66
CA TRP A 4 -5.61 -13.47 26.01
C TRP A 4 -7.04 -13.67 26.52
N GLU A 5 -7.25 -13.57 27.83
CA GLU A 5 -8.58 -13.66 28.43
C GLU A 5 -9.49 -12.50 27.99
N GLN A 6 -8.92 -11.32 27.80
CA GLN A 6 -9.63 -10.18 27.24
C GLN A 6 -9.98 -10.41 25.76
N ALA A 7 -9.06 -10.93 24.96
CA ALA A 7 -9.30 -11.24 23.55
C ALA A 7 -10.41 -12.28 23.33
N GLN A 8 -10.53 -13.26 24.23
CA GLN A 8 -11.62 -14.25 24.20
C GLN A 8 -13.00 -13.64 24.49
N LYS A 9 -13.06 -12.51 25.17
CA LYS A 9 -14.29 -11.79 25.48
C LYS A 9 -14.61 -10.69 24.47
N ALA A 10 -13.59 -10.11 23.84
CA ALA A 10 -13.73 -9.00 22.92
C ALA A 10 -14.33 -9.45 21.57
N SER A 11 -15.36 -8.74 21.14
CA SER A 11 -16.00 -8.95 19.85
C SER A 11 -15.25 -8.19 18.75
N ALA A 12 -15.09 -8.82 17.60
CA ALA A 12 -14.54 -8.20 16.41
C ALA A 12 -15.56 -7.24 15.77
N LYS A 13 -15.16 -6.02 15.47
CA LYS A 13 -16.03 -4.96 14.90
C LYS A 13 -16.17 -5.14 13.38
N GLY A 14 -15.10 -5.59 12.71
CA GLY A 14 -15.04 -5.80 11.27
C GLY A 14 -15.61 -7.14 10.77
N LYS A 15 -16.42 -7.85 11.59
CA LYS A 15 -17.00 -9.16 11.27
C LYS A 15 -17.65 -9.23 9.89
N ALA A 16 -18.33 -8.18 9.46
CA ALA A 16 -19.02 -8.14 8.17
C ALA A 16 -18.04 -8.29 6.98
N THR A 17 -16.78 -7.91 7.16
CA THR A 17 -15.75 -7.94 6.12
C THR A 17 -14.87 -9.19 6.20
N HIS A 18 -14.47 -9.60 7.40
CA HIS A 18 -13.52 -10.71 7.57
C HIS A 18 -14.13 -12.00 8.16
N GLY A 19 -15.36 -11.94 8.71
CA GLY A 19 -16.10 -13.10 9.16
C GLY A 19 -15.80 -13.60 10.59
N TYR A 20 -14.78 -13.05 11.28
CA TYR A 20 -14.44 -13.43 12.65
C TYR A 20 -15.37 -12.78 13.67
N GLU A 21 -15.74 -13.51 14.72
CA GLU A 21 -16.61 -12.99 15.78
C GLU A 21 -15.82 -12.40 16.95
N LYS A 22 -14.67 -12.97 17.25
CA LYS A 22 -13.83 -12.59 18.40
C LYS A 22 -12.41 -12.29 17.98
N ILE A 23 -11.78 -11.41 18.76
CA ILE A 23 -10.36 -11.07 18.57
C ILE A 23 -9.46 -12.30 18.78
N SER A 24 -9.80 -13.18 19.73
CA SER A 24 -9.06 -14.43 19.95
C SER A 24 -9.00 -15.31 18.71
N ASP A 25 -10.08 -15.36 17.93
CA ASP A 25 -10.15 -16.20 16.72
C ASP A 25 -9.21 -15.65 15.65
N ILE A 26 -9.17 -14.31 15.49
CA ILE A 26 -8.20 -13.63 14.62
C ILE A 26 -6.77 -13.95 15.06
N MET A 27 -6.47 -13.84 16.36
CA MET A 27 -5.13 -14.09 16.90
C MET A 27 -4.67 -15.54 16.68
N VAL A 28 -5.58 -16.52 16.80
CA VAL A 28 -5.28 -17.92 16.52
C VAL A 28 -4.95 -18.11 15.03
N ASP A 29 -5.72 -17.52 14.14
CA ASP A 29 -5.53 -17.66 12.70
C ASP A 29 -4.37 -16.82 12.14
N LEU A 30 -3.84 -15.87 12.90
CA LEU A 30 -2.57 -15.19 12.61
C LEU A 30 -1.34 -16.00 13.00
N ASN A 31 -1.49 -17.14 13.68
CA ASN A 31 -0.36 -17.94 14.13
C ASN A 31 0.51 -18.39 12.94
N PRO A 32 1.85 -18.13 12.98
CA PRO A 32 2.75 -18.58 11.94
C PRO A 32 2.66 -20.08 11.68
N LEU A 33 2.71 -20.46 10.39
CA LEU A 33 2.68 -21.83 9.86
C LEU A 33 1.33 -22.57 9.95
N THR A 34 0.50 -22.31 10.93
CA THR A 34 -0.73 -23.07 11.18
C THR A 34 -2.01 -22.26 11.04
N GLY A 35 -1.91 -20.94 11.18
CA GLY A 35 -3.07 -20.05 11.11
C GLY A 35 -3.59 -19.87 9.67
N LYS A 36 -4.91 -19.83 9.52
CA LYS A 36 -5.54 -19.65 8.20
C LYS A 36 -5.17 -18.32 7.57
N LEU A 37 -5.13 -17.24 8.34
CA LEU A 37 -4.74 -15.91 7.84
C LEU A 37 -3.29 -15.88 7.39
N TYR A 38 -2.40 -16.58 8.09
CA TYR A 38 -1.02 -16.71 7.68
C TYR A 38 -0.89 -17.45 6.34
N LEU A 39 -1.57 -18.57 6.18
CA LEU A 39 -1.56 -19.34 4.92
C LEU A 39 -2.17 -18.56 3.76
N GLU A 40 -3.27 -17.85 4.01
CA GLU A 40 -3.91 -16.97 3.04
C GLU A 40 -2.96 -15.84 2.61
N ALA A 41 -2.21 -15.24 3.53
CA ALA A 41 -1.22 -14.21 3.23
C ALA A 41 -0.10 -14.72 2.32
N LEU A 42 0.36 -15.96 2.52
CA LEU A 42 1.34 -16.59 1.64
C LEU A 42 0.80 -16.79 0.22
N GLU A 43 -0.44 -17.27 0.12
CA GLU A 43 -1.11 -17.46 -1.17
C GLU A 43 -1.32 -16.11 -1.90
N MET A 44 -1.79 -15.10 -1.21
CA MET A 44 -2.00 -13.77 -1.81
C MET A 44 -0.69 -13.07 -2.16
N THR A 45 0.38 -13.33 -1.41
CA THR A 45 1.73 -12.90 -1.79
C THR A 45 2.16 -13.53 -3.12
N ARG A 46 1.84 -14.81 -3.34
CA ARG A 46 2.09 -15.49 -4.61
C ARG A 46 1.29 -14.85 -5.75
N VAL A 47 0.00 -14.61 -5.55
CA VAL A 47 -0.87 -13.95 -6.55
C VAL A 47 -0.35 -12.57 -6.94
N ALA A 48 0.10 -11.76 -5.95
CA ALA A 48 0.68 -10.45 -6.22
C ALA A 48 1.98 -10.54 -7.03
N ARG A 49 2.85 -11.51 -6.72
CA ARG A 49 4.09 -11.76 -7.51
C ARG A 49 3.79 -12.21 -8.93
N GLU A 50 2.79 -13.06 -9.11
CA GLU A 50 2.35 -13.48 -10.45
C GLU A 50 1.83 -12.30 -11.27
N ALA A 51 1.02 -11.41 -10.66
CA ALA A 51 0.59 -10.17 -11.32
C ALA A 51 1.80 -9.30 -11.74
N TYR A 52 2.78 -9.15 -10.85
CA TYR A 52 4.02 -8.43 -11.16
C TYR A 52 4.77 -9.05 -12.34
N VAL A 53 4.90 -10.37 -12.38
CA VAL A 53 5.64 -11.09 -13.42
C VAL A 53 4.98 -10.96 -14.80
N LEU A 54 3.65 -10.84 -14.88
CA LEU A 54 2.95 -10.62 -16.14
C LEU A 54 3.45 -9.36 -16.90
N LEU A 55 3.86 -8.34 -16.14
CA LEU A 55 4.39 -7.08 -16.70
C LEU A 55 5.93 -7.03 -16.65
N GLY A 56 6.50 -7.48 -15.55
CA GLY A 56 7.93 -7.38 -15.24
C GLY A 56 8.80 -8.52 -15.79
N GLY A 57 8.20 -9.60 -16.29
CA GLY A 57 8.91 -10.79 -16.77
C GLY A 57 9.40 -11.71 -15.67
N LYS A 58 9.97 -11.17 -14.58
CA LYS A 58 10.37 -11.93 -13.39
C LYS A 58 10.27 -11.08 -12.12
N TYR A 59 10.27 -11.76 -10.98
CA TYR A 59 10.31 -11.16 -9.64
C TYR A 59 11.61 -11.61 -8.91
N PRO A 60 12.30 -10.76 -8.12
CA PRO A 60 11.96 -9.36 -7.77
C PRO A 60 12.53 -8.31 -8.75
N HIS A 61 13.40 -8.67 -9.65
CA HIS A 61 14.07 -7.73 -10.57
C HIS A 61 13.41 -7.79 -11.95
N PRO A 62 12.58 -6.80 -12.34
CA PRO A 62 11.93 -6.79 -13.64
C PRO A 62 12.97 -6.70 -14.76
N GLU A 63 12.77 -7.47 -15.81
CA GLU A 63 13.64 -7.46 -17.00
C GLU A 63 13.04 -6.71 -18.19
N THR A 64 11.79 -6.27 -18.05
CA THR A 64 11.03 -5.65 -19.13
C THR A 64 11.03 -4.14 -19.08
N ILE A 65 11.51 -3.53 -17.99
CA ILE A 65 11.56 -2.08 -17.83
C ILE A 65 12.76 -1.55 -18.59
N ILE A 66 12.49 -0.66 -19.52
CA ILE A 66 13.50 0.02 -20.36
C ILE A 66 13.23 1.53 -20.38
N PRO A 67 14.20 2.37 -20.75
CA PRO A 67 13.93 3.77 -21.01
C PRO A 67 12.78 3.94 -22.01
N GLY A 68 11.73 4.67 -21.61
CA GLY A 68 10.55 4.90 -22.44
C GLY A 68 9.40 3.90 -22.24
N GLY A 69 9.53 2.89 -21.36
CA GLY A 69 8.41 2.00 -21.06
C GLY A 69 8.78 0.57 -20.68
N VAL A 70 7.99 -0.37 -21.16
CA VAL A 70 8.17 -1.81 -20.95
C VAL A 70 8.22 -2.56 -22.27
N THR A 71 9.02 -3.62 -22.34
CA THR A 71 9.12 -4.47 -23.54
C THR A 71 8.01 -5.52 -23.63
N THR A 72 7.22 -5.69 -22.58
CA THR A 72 6.12 -6.65 -22.56
C THR A 72 5.01 -6.20 -23.51
N THR A 73 4.63 -7.05 -24.45
CA THR A 73 3.44 -6.83 -25.27
C THR A 73 2.19 -7.14 -24.45
N ILE A 74 1.41 -6.12 -24.18
CA ILE A 74 0.15 -6.28 -23.44
C ILE A 74 -0.96 -6.68 -24.41
N THR A 75 -1.36 -7.95 -24.32
CA THR A 75 -2.53 -8.47 -25.04
C THR A 75 -3.78 -8.36 -24.15
N THR A 76 -4.95 -8.51 -24.76
CA THR A 76 -6.21 -8.59 -24.00
C THR A 76 -6.17 -9.73 -22.97
N THR A 77 -5.57 -10.85 -23.29
CA THR A 77 -5.40 -11.98 -22.36
C THR A 77 -4.52 -11.59 -21.18
N THR A 78 -3.34 -11.03 -21.43
CA THR A 78 -2.43 -10.57 -20.38
C THR A 78 -3.08 -9.52 -19.47
N PHE A 79 -3.82 -8.59 -20.07
CA PHE A 79 -4.56 -7.58 -19.31
C PHE A 79 -5.63 -8.20 -18.42
N ASN A 80 -6.42 -9.13 -18.94
CA ASN A 80 -7.46 -9.79 -18.16
C ASN A 80 -6.87 -10.62 -17.01
N GLU A 81 -5.78 -11.35 -17.24
CA GLU A 81 -5.10 -12.09 -16.17
C GLU A 81 -4.56 -11.15 -15.09
N PHE A 82 -3.93 -10.06 -15.47
CA PHE A 82 -3.46 -9.04 -14.55
C PHE A 82 -4.62 -8.45 -13.73
N TYR A 83 -5.69 -8.06 -14.40
CA TYR A 83 -6.87 -7.49 -13.76
C TYR A 83 -7.49 -8.43 -12.73
N LEU A 84 -7.66 -9.72 -13.06
CA LEU A 84 -8.19 -10.71 -12.14
C LEU A 84 -7.32 -10.88 -10.89
N LYS A 85 -5.99 -10.93 -11.07
CA LYS A 85 -5.06 -11.05 -9.94
C LYS A 85 -5.07 -9.81 -9.04
N ILE A 86 -5.08 -8.63 -9.63
CA ILE A 86 -5.13 -7.37 -8.86
C ILE A 86 -6.48 -7.21 -8.15
N SER A 87 -7.59 -7.60 -8.79
CA SER A 87 -8.91 -7.57 -8.16
C SER A 87 -8.98 -8.48 -6.94
N ALA A 88 -8.47 -9.72 -7.06
CA ALA A 88 -8.39 -10.66 -5.93
C ALA A 88 -7.52 -10.10 -4.79
N PHE A 89 -6.38 -9.51 -5.12
CA PHE A 89 -5.50 -8.89 -4.13
C PHE A 89 -6.15 -7.66 -3.48
N PHE A 90 -6.90 -6.87 -4.23
CA PHE A 90 -7.64 -5.72 -3.71
C PHE A 90 -8.72 -6.12 -2.69
N ASP A 91 -9.48 -7.18 -2.98
CA ASP A 91 -10.48 -7.69 -2.03
C ASP A 91 -9.83 -8.28 -0.79
N TYR A 92 -8.71 -8.98 -0.94
CA TYR A 92 -7.91 -9.44 0.19
C TYR A 92 -7.38 -8.27 1.04
N SER A 93 -6.92 -7.18 0.43
CA SER A 93 -6.43 -6.02 1.17
C SER A 93 -7.50 -5.37 2.04
N LYS A 94 -8.75 -5.31 1.59
CA LYS A 94 -9.88 -4.84 2.40
C LYS A 94 -10.08 -5.72 3.65
N LYS A 95 -10.01 -7.04 3.47
CA LYS A 95 -10.08 -8.00 4.58
C LYS A 95 -8.93 -7.78 5.57
N CYS A 96 -7.70 -7.61 5.07
CA CYS A 96 -6.54 -7.33 5.92
C CYS A 96 -6.71 -6.04 6.72
N ILE A 97 -7.16 -4.96 6.10
CA ILE A 97 -7.41 -3.69 6.80
C ILE A 97 -8.39 -3.91 7.96
N ALA A 98 -9.53 -4.55 7.70
CA ALA A 98 -10.53 -4.79 8.73
C ALA A 98 -10.01 -5.68 9.89
N ILE A 99 -9.17 -6.68 9.58
CA ILE A 99 -8.53 -7.53 10.59
C ILE A 99 -7.56 -6.72 11.46
N TRP A 100 -6.69 -5.93 10.83
CA TRP A 100 -5.70 -5.15 11.56
C TRP A 100 -6.33 -4.00 12.33
N ASP A 101 -7.38 -3.37 11.83
CA ASP A 101 -8.13 -2.36 12.57
C ASP A 101 -8.70 -2.96 13.87
N ASP A 102 -9.31 -4.14 13.80
CA ASP A 102 -9.83 -4.83 14.98
C ASP A 102 -8.73 -5.21 15.97
N VAL A 103 -7.59 -5.72 15.49
CA VAL A 103 -6.46 -6.08 16.34
C VAL A 103 -5.85 -4.85 17.01
N PHE A 104 -5.61 -3.78 16.27
CA PHE A 104 -5.05 -2.55 16.84
C PHE A 104 -6.01 -1.86 17.78
N ASP A 105 -7.29 -1.76 17.43
CA ASP A 105 -8.32 -1.22 18.32
C ASP A 105 -8.35 -1.96 19.65
N PHE A 106 -8.32 -3.30 19.60
CA PHE A 106 -8.27 -4.13 20.81
C PHE A 106 -7.04 -3.83 21.67
N PHE A 107 -5.84 -3.75 21.07
CA PHE A 107 -4.65 -3.42 21.85
C PHE A 107 -4.71 -2.01 22.43
N TYR A 108 -5.26 -1.03 21.71
CA TYR A 108 -5.44 0.34 22.20
C TYR A 108 -6.45 0.44 23.35
N GLU A 109 -7.44 -0.45 23.37
CA GLU A 109 -8.39 -0.57 24.48
C GLU A 109 -7.74 -1.25 25.71
N CYS A 110 -6.86 -2.24 25.50
CA CYS A 110 -6.11 -2.89 26.57
C CYS A 110 -5.12 -1.95 27.26
N ASP A 111 -4.38 -1.15 26.50
CA ASP A 111 -3.40 -0.19 27.02
C ASP A 111 -3.23 0.99 26.05
N PRO A 112 -3.69 2.19 26.43
CA PRO A 112 -3.56 3.38 25.57
C PRO A 112 -2.14 3.73 25.13
N ARG A 113 -1.11 3.24 25.86
CA ARG A 113 0.30 3.46 25.48
C ARG A 113 0.67 2.82 24.14
N TYR A 114 -0.06 1.80 23.70
CA TYR A 114 0.15 1.18 22.38
C TYR A 114 -0.04 2.18 21.24
N LYS A 115 -0.82 3.25 21.41
CA LYS A 115 -1.00 4.32 20.39
C LYS A 115 0.27 5.10 20.11
N ASP A 116 1.19 5.13 21.07
CA ASP A 116 2.43 5.89 20.96
C ASP A 116 3.62 5.03 20.54
N VAL A 117 3.47 3.70 20.48
CA VAL A 117 4.53 2.79 20.04
C VAL A 117 4.87 3.05 18.58
N GLY A 118 6.14 3.36 18.32
CA GLY A 118 6.61 3.64 16.96
C GLY A 118 6.18 5.00 16.39
N ARG A 119 5.56 5.87 17.20
CA ARG A 119 5.13 7.19 16.77
C ARG A 119 6.34 8.07 16.46
N ILE A 120 6.40 8.54 15.22
CA ILE A 120 7.37 9.50 14.75
C ILE A 120 6.64 10.74 14.20
N PRO A 121 7.31 11.90 14.05
CA PRO A 121 6.74 13.02 13.33
C PRO A 121 6.24 12.56 11.95
N ALA A 122 5.00 12.88 11.63
CA ALA A 122 4.39 12.46 10.37
C ALA A 122 5.12 13.11 9.20
N THR A 123 5.93 12.33 8.51
CA THR A 123 6.70 12.75 7.35
C THR A 123 6.39 11.79 6.20
N MET A 124 6.05 12.34 5.05
CA MET A 124 5.80 11.58 3.83
C MET A 124 6.85 11.90 2.78
N VAL A 125 7.20 10.89 2.00
CA VAL A 125 8.06 11.02 0.81
C VAL A 125 7.21 10.65 -0.40
N ASP A 126 7.19 11.53 -1.38
CA ASP A 126 6.54 11.29 -2.67
C ASP A 126 7.60 11.46 -3.78
N PHE A 127 7.68 10.49 -4.67
CA PHE A 127 8.59 10.53 -5.82
C PHE A 127 7.91 11.09 -7.07
N GLY A 128 6.61 11.41 -6.99
CA GLY A 128 5.84 11.90 -8.14
C GLY A 128 5.80 10.90 -9.29
N GLN A 129 5.60 9.62 -9.00
CA GLN A 129 5.66 8.54 -9.99
C GLN A 129 4.46 8.50 -10.94
N TRP A 130 3.36 9.17 -10.57
CA TRP A 130 2.11 9.10 -11.30
C TRP A 130 1.84 10.44 -11.98
N ASP A 131 1.64 10.39 -13.29
CA ASP A 131 1.14 11.54 -14.03
C ASP A 131 -0.35 11.74 -13.78
N HIS A 132 -0.84 12.97 -13.96
CA HIS A 132 -2.25 13.25 -13.84
C HIS A 132 -3.00 12.62 -15.01
N GLU A 133 -4.07 11.89 -14.74
CA GLU A 133 -4.82 11.11 -15.73
C GLU A 133 -5.35 11.95 -16.92
N ASP A 134 -5.72 13.20 -16.67
CA ASP A 134 -6.22 14.12 -17.70
C ASP A 134 -5.11 14.69 -18.60
N PHE A 135 -3.86 14.51 -18.22
CA PHE A 135 -2.71 15.13 -18.91
C PHE A 135 -1.68 14.10 -19.38
N TYR A 136 -1.90 12.84 -19.05
CA TYR A 136 -0.98 11.79 -19.45
C TYR A 136 -1.04 11.58 -20.97
N ASP A 137 0.10 11.77 -21.62
CA ASP A 137 0.31 11.44 -23.02
C ASP A 137 1.41 10.39 -23.11
N ALA A 138 1.02 9.17 -23.51
CA ALA A 138 1.93 8.05 -23.66
C ALA A 138 2.77 8.12 -24.96
N THR A 139 2.61 9.17 -25.74
CA THR A 139 3.33 9.35 -27.00
C THR A 139 4.81 9.62 -26.72
N TYR A 140 5.69 8.75 -27.22
CA TYR A 140 7.14 8.87 -26.99
C TYR A 140 7.72 10.21 -27.47
N GLU A 141 7.14 10.81 -28.49
CA GLU A 141 7.56 12.12 -29.00
C GLU A 141 7.48 13.22 -27.93
N ASN A 142 6.58 13.07 -26.97
CA ASN A 142 6.36 14.00 -25.86
C ASN A 142 7.06 13.57 -24.57
N CYS A 143 7.97 12.61 -24.61
CA CYS A 143 8.60 12.06 -23.41
C CYS A 143 9.36 13.11 -22.55
N ASN A 144 9.80 14.21 -23.15
CA ASN A 144 10.43 15.31 -22.41
C ASN A 144 9.45 16.07 -21.51
N GLU A 145 8.15 15.97 -21.78
CA GLU A 145 7.09 16.60 -21.00
C GLU A 145 6.52 15.65 -19.92
N TRP A 146 6.94 14.38 -19.93
CA TRP A 146 6.51 13.42 -18.93
C TRP A 146 6.91 13.87 -17.53
N GLY A 147 5.96 13.85 -16.64
CA GLY A 147 6.15 14.26 -15.26
C GLY A 147 6.01 15.77 -15.02
N GLU A 148 5.78 16.60 -16.02
CA GLU A 148 5.47 18.03 -15.81
C GLU A 148 4.12 18.21 -15.13
N LYS A 149 3.16 17.34 -15.48
CA LYS A 149 1.79 17.37 -14.94
C LYS A 149 1.57 16.12 -14.08
N ARG A 150 2.20 16.09 -12.93
CA ARG A 150 2.11 14.98 -11.99
C ARG A 150 0.90 15.11 -11.10
N TRP A 151 0.32 13.96 -10.77
CA TRP A 151 -0.75 13.86 -9.79
C TRP A 151 -0.31 14.35 -8.39
N SER A 152 0.94 14.11 -8.04
CA SER A 152 1.55 14.60 -6.83
C SER A 152 2.91 15.24 -7.11
N THR A 153 3.27 16.25 -6.34
CA THR A 153 4.57 16.91 -6.47
C THR A 153 5.63 16.10 -5.71
N PRO A 154 6.72 15.69 -6.37
CA PRO A 154 7.79 14.96 -5.70
C PRO A 154 8.41 15.78 -4.58
N GLY A 155 8.68 15.15 -3.45
CA GLY A 155 9.33 15.83 -2.33
C GLY A 155 9.12 15.15 -0.99
N ILE A 156 9.52 15.85 0.06
CA ILE A 156 9.32 15.45 1.45
C ILE A 156 8.35 16.44 2.08
N ALA A 157 7.25 15.95 2.60
CA ALA A 157 6.23 16.72 3.30
C ALA A 157 6.18 16.32 4.77
N ALA A 158 6.17 17.31 5.67
CA ALA A 158 5.82 17.10 7.07
C ALA A 158 4.33 17.39 7.25
N ILE A 159 3.60 16.46 7.83
CA ILE A 159 2.19 16.63 8.12
C ILE A 159 2.07 17.20 9.52
N ASN A 160 1.86 18.50 9.62
CA ASN A 160 1.78 19.20 10.90
C ASN A 160 0.36 19.23 11.51
N ALA A 161 -0.62 18.66 10.81
CA ALA A 161 -1.99 18.67 11.29
C ALA A 161 -2.40 17.28 11.78
N PRO A 162 -3.25 17.18 12.79
CA PRO A 162 -3.96 15.95 13.12
C PRO A 162 -5.01 15.69 12.03
N ALA A 163 -4.56 15.32 10.84
CA ALA A 163 -5.45 14.93 9.77
C ALA A 163 -5.69 13.43 9.87
N PRO A 164 -6.90 12.99 10.25
CA PRO A 164 -7.23 11.58 10.29
C PRO A 164 -7.40 10.97 8.90
N ARG A 165 -7.18 11.75 7.82
CA ARG A 165 -7.28 11.32 6.44
C ARG A 165 -6.18 11.95 5.62
N ILE A 166 -5.46 11.13 4.88
CA ILE A 166 -4.54 11.58 3.85
C ILE A 166 -5.40 12.17 2.73
N ALA A 167 -5.53 13.48 2.73
CA ALA A 167 -6.05 14.20 1.57
C ALA A 167 -4.84 14.72 0.79
N ILE A 168 -4.75 14.38 -0.47
CA ILE A 168 -3.66 14.79 -1.36
C ILE A 168 -3.42 16.32 -1.37
N PRO A 169 -4.44 17.18 -1.35
CA PRO A 169 -4.23 18.62 -1.25
C PRO A 169 -3.36 19.10 -0.09
N PRO A 170 -3.46 18.56 1.13
CA PRO A 170 -2.53 18.91 2.22
C PRO A 170 -1.09 18.47 1.98
N ILE A 171 -0.86 17.40 1.21
CA ILE A 171 0.50 16.95 0.89
C ILE A 171 1.18 17.96 -0.04
N THR A 172 0.48 18.42 -1.07
CA THR A 172 1.01 19.42 -2.02
C THR A 172 1.26 20.77 -1.36
N GLN A 173 0.45 21.14 -0.38
CA GLN A 173 0.66 22.38 0.41
C GLN A 173 1.76 22.26 1.45
N GLY A 174 2.06 21.04 1.90
CA GLY A 174 3.05 20.75 2.92
C GLY A 174 4.44 20.42 2.40
N VAL A 175 4.69 20.50 1.09
CA VAL A 175 6.04 20.26 0.54
C VAL A 175 6.99 21.32 1.09
N LEU A 176 7.80 20.90 2.05
CA LEU A 176 8.71 21.79 2.76
C LEU A 176 10.04 22.00 2.01
N ARG A 177 10.28 21.18 0.98
CA ARG A 177 11.57 21.16 0.32
C ARG A 177 11.43 20.73 -1.14
N PRO A 178 12.20 21.34 -2.06
CA PRO A 178 12.25 20.92 -3.44
C PRO A 178 12.74 19.49 -3.55
N PRO A 179 12.44 18.80 -4.67
CA PRO A 179 12.96 17.47 -4.98
C PRO A 179 14.46 17.36 -4.73
N VAL A 180 14.90 16.19 -4.32
CA VAL A 180 16.33 15.94 -4.03
C VAL A 180 17.21 16.24 -5.24
N SER A 181 16.70 16.00 -6.45
CA SER A 181 17.36 16.30 -7.72
C SER A 181 17.71 17.78 -7.90
N GLU A 182 16.87 18.69 -7.41
CA GLU A 182 17.13 20.14 -7.52
C GLU A 182 18.17 20.66 -6.52
N ARG A 183 18.51 19.84 -5.52
CA ARG A 183 19.48 20.23 -4.47
C ARG A 183 20.88 19.74 -4.73
N ASN A 184 21.01 18.74 -5.57
CA ASN A 184 22.32 18.17 -5.86
C ASN A 184 22.65 18.40 -7.34
N PRO A 185 23.42 19.47 -7.63
CA PRO A 185 23.83 19.79 -9.00
C PRO A 185 24.70 18.70 -9.65
N GLN A 186 25.08 17.66 -8.89
CA GLN A 186 25.81 16.51 -9.45
C GLN A 186 24.88 15.48 -10.09
N PHE A 187 23.55 15.62 -9.92
CA PHE A 187 22.54 14.74 -10.50
C PHE A 187 21.58 15.48 -11.46
N GLY A 188 21.89 16.70 -11.80
CA GLY A 188 21.19 17.50 -12.81
C GLY A 188 21.79 17.31 -14.19
#